data_8513b10cf5f6cdf01073f9ca5a911d7a
#
_entry.id   8513b10cf5f6cdf01073f9ca5a911d7a
#
_cell.length_a   1.000
_cell.length_b   1.000
_cell.length_c   1.000
_cell.angle_alpha   90.00
_cell.angle_beta   90.00
_cell.angle_gamma   90.00
#
_symmetry.space_group_name_H-M   'P 1'
#
loop_
_entity.id
_entity.type
_entity.pdbx_description
1 polymer ?
#
loop_
_entity_poly.entity_id
_entity_poly.type
_entity_poly.pdbx_seq_one_letter_code
_entity_poly.pdbx_strand_id
1 'polypeptide(L)'
;MELLLPQDQHSKRSNKIVDQKLLATIMYHDIFAYPLTQSELIKWEIGDIKLKAQNTNLKFKNGFYFLEGKDGLMFKRIMSERISQKKIKLANHAAKILSKIPTIKLVALTGSLAMQNANENSDIDLMIVTSKNTLWLSRLTAYFLLKLTNSKLRTPKENNEKDKLCLNMWMDEGDLFIEKHNLYTAHEIAQIVPLVNKNKTYERLLESNSWIKKNWPNAVKIQKVQIEEVKKINGLVKFLENIAFSLQYHFMKKKITREVVTSTRAFFHPYDWGEFISSQGF
;
A
#
# COMPACT_ATOMS: atom_id res chain seq x y z
N MET A 1 -11.41 -11.90 26.40
CA MET A 1 -12.18 -10.72 26.88
C MET A 1 -13.32 -10.54 25.89
N GLU A 2 -14.49 -11.10 26.23
CA GLU A 2 -15.69 -10.96 25.42
C GLU A 2 -16.12 -9.49 25.45
N LEU A 3 -16.32 -8.92 24.25
CA LEU A 3 -17.03 -7.65 24.11
C LEU A 3 -18.51 -7.92 24.45
N LEU A 4 -18.83 -7.80 25.73
CA LEU A 4 -20.22 -7.74 26.19
C LEU A 4 -20.84 -6.47 25.61
N LEU A 5 -21.86 -6.64 24.78
CA LEU A 5 -22.74 -5.56 24.38
C LEU A 5 -23.46 -5.04 25.62
N PRO A 6 -23.34 -3.76 26.00
CA PRO A 6 -24.00 -3.23 27.17
C PRO A 6 -25.50 -3.08 26.88
N GLN A 7 -26.32 -3.75 27.69
CA GLN A 7 -27.75 -3.42 27.81
C GLN A 7 -27.87 -2.31 28.87
N ASP A 8 -27.92 -1.04 28.46
CA ASP A 8 -28.56 -0.03 29.29
C ASP A 8 -28.91 1.27 28.51
N GLN A 9 -30.03 1.89 28.85
CA GLN A 9 -30.67 2.94 28.07
C GLN A 9 -29.94 4.30 28.00
N HIS A 10 -28.91 4.54 28.80
CA HIS A 10 -28.06 5.75 28.73
C HIS A 10 -26.94 5.66 27.68
N SER A 11 -26.73 4.49 27.10
CA SER A 11 -25.65 4.19 26.14
C SER A 11 -26.03 4.42 24.68
N LYS A 12 -27.31 4.71 24.35
CA LYS A 12 -27.82 4.73 22.97
C LYS A 12 -27.05 5.68 22.01
N ARG A 13 -26.49 6.78 22.50
CA ARG A 13 -25.72 7.71 21.66
C ARG A 13 -24.29 7.23 21.41
N SER A 14 -23.64 6.68 22.43
CA SER A 14 -22.30 6.10 22.34
C SER A 14 -22.29 4.82 21.50
N ASN A 15 -23.26 3.94 21.72
CA ASN A 15 -23.42 2.70 20.97
C ASN A 15 -23.72 2.95 19.48
N LYS A 16 -24.51 3.98 19.14
CA LYS A 16 -24.81 4.34 17.74
C LYS A 16 -23.58 4.83 16.98
N ILE A 17 -22.64 5.52 17.64
CA ILE A 17 -21.39 6.00 17.04
C ILE A 17 -20.39 4.83 16.87
N VAL A 18 -20.29 3.96 17.85
CA VAL A 18 -19.43 2.76 17.76
C VAL A 18 -19.94 1.84 16.66
N ASP A 19 -21.25 1.63 16.57
CA ASP A 19 -21.86 0.85 15.49
C ASP A 19 -21.59 1.44 14.10
N GLN A 20 -21.57 2.77 13.96
CA GLN A 20 -21.31 3.41 12.67
C GLN A 20 -19.85 3.26 12.20
N LYS A 21 -18.87 3.39 13.09
CA LYS A 21 -17.45 3.20 12.74
C LYS A 21 -17.16 1.75 12.39
N LEU A 22 -17.71 0.83 13.16
CA LEU A 22 -17.61 -0.60 12.91
C LEU A 22 -18.20 -0.96 11.55
N LEU A 23 -19.42 -0.51 11.27
CA LEU A 23 -20.08 -0.72 10.00
C LEU A 23 -19.27 -0.13 8.84
N ALA A 24 -18.81 1.11 8.98
CA ALA A 24 -17.98 1.80 7.99
C ALA A 24 -16.71 1.01 7.67
N THR A 25 -16.02 0.53 8.71
CA THR A 25 -14.79 -0.25 8.57
C THR A 25 -15.04 -1.54 7.79
N ILE A 26 -16.10 -2.26 8.10
CA ILE A 26 -16.44 -3.50 7.39
C ILE A 26 -16.88 -3.21 5.95
N MET A 27 -17.71 -2.19 5.72
CA MET A 27 -18.14 -1.78 4.38
C MET A 27 -16.97 -1.39 3.49
N TYR A 28 -15.99 -0.64 4.02
CA TYR A 28 -14.80 -0.28 3.28
C TYR A 28 -14.02 -1.53 2.82
N HIS A 29 -13.79 -2.48 3.72
CA HIS A 29 -13.05 -3.70 3.41
C HIS A 29 -13.84 -4.67 2.53
N ASP A 30 -15.17 -4.61 2.59
CA ASP A 30 -16.06 -5.38 1.73
C ASP A 30 -15.92 -5.02 0.24
N ILE A 31 -15.58 -3.76 -0.08
CA ILE A 31 -15.25 -3.32 -1.46
C ILE A 31 -14.13 -4.20 -2.06
N PHE A 32 -13.19 -4.63 -1.22
CA PHE A 32 -12.06 -5.47 -1.59
C PHE A 32 -12.29 -6.96 -1.32
N ALA A 33 -13.54 -7.34 -0.99
CA ALA A 33 -13.92 -8.70 -0.59
C ALA A 33 -13.03 -9.26 0.53
N TYR A 34 -12.77 -8.43 1.56
CA TYR A 34 -11.84 -8.69 2.65
C TYR A 34 -12.58 -8.71 4.00
N PRO A 35 -13.09 -9.86 4.44
CA PRO A 35 -13.66 -10.01 5.77
C PRO A 35 -12.58 -9.85 6.84
N LEU A 36 -12.91 -9.17 7.93
CA LEU A 36 -11.96 -8.78 8.98
C LEU A 36 -12.03 -9.73 10.19
N THR A 37 -10.88 -10.11 10.70
CA THR A 37 -10.75 -10.66 12.05
C THR A 37 -10.96 -9.57 13.09
N GLN A 38 -11.17 -9.94 14.36
CA GLN A 38 -11.31 -8.97 15.44
C GLN A 38 -10.08 -8.06 15.59
N SER A 39 -8.87 -8.62 15.47
CA SER A 39 -7.63 -7.84 15.54
C SER A 39 -7.47 -6.88 14.36
N GLU A 40 -7.86 -7.32 13.17
CA GLU A 40 -7.85 -6.47 11.96
C GLU A 40 -8.92 -5.36 12.08
N LEU A 41 -10.08 -5.66 12.63
CA LEU A 41 -11.12 -4.67 12.85
C LEU A 41 -10.66 -3.55 13.78
N ILE A 42 -9.96 -3.87 14.86
CA ILE A 42 -9.36 -2.88 15.77
C ILE A 42 -8.25 -2.09 15.05
N LYS A 43 -7.39 -2.78 14.32
CA LYS A 43 -6.29 -2.15 13.57
C LYS A 43 -6.80 -1.18 12.53
N TRP A 44 -7.81 -1.60 11.76
CA TRP A 44 -8.35 -0.88 10.61
C TRP A 44 -9.62 -0.10 10.94
N GLU A 45 -9.87 0.21 12.22
CA GLU A 45 -10.98 1.07 12.60
C GLU A 45 -10.87 2.42 11.89
N ILE A 46 -11.90 2.79 11.16
CA ILE A 46 -11.98 4.08 10.47
C ILE A 46 -12.09 5.20 11.51
N GLY A 47 -11.36 6.29 11.28
CA GLY A 47 -11.44 7.52 12.07
C GLY A 47 -12.81 8.20 11.96
N ASP A 48 -12.83 9.53 12.05
CA ASP A 48 -14.09 10.28 11.98
C ASP A 48 -14.61 10.30 10.54
N ILE A 49 -15.69 9.53 10.31
CA ILE A 49 -16.39 9.49 9.03
C ILE A 49 -17.89 9.69 9.25
N LYS A 50 -18.52 10.42 8.33
CA LYS A 50 -19.98 10.56 8.25
C LYS A 50 -20.50 9.65 7.14
N LEU A 51 -20.84 8.42 7.49
CA LEU A 51 -21.55 7.55 6.54
C LEU A 51 -23.00 7.99 6.39
N LYS A 52 -23.51 7.91 5.16
CA LYS A 52 -24.94 7.86 4.95
C LYS A 52 -25.46 6.54 5.53
N ALA A 53 -26.44 6.60 6.43
CA ALA A 53 -27.02 5.44 7.07
C ALA A 53 -27.44 4.39 6.01
N GLN A 54 -26.87 3.20 6.08
CA GLN A 54 -27.27 2.06 5.27
C GLN A 54 -27.84 0.99 6.21
N ASN A 55 -29.02 0.46 5.87
CA ASN A 55 -29.60 -0.69 6.58
C ASN A 55 -28.90 -1.97 6.13
N THR A 56 -27.72 -2.22 6.68
CA THR A 56 -26.95 -3.42 6.36
C THR A 56 -26.63 -4.17 7.64
N ASN A 57 -26.93 -5.45 7.67
CA ASN A 57 -26.66 -6.30 8.82
C ASN A 57 -25.21 -6.79 8.79
N LEU A 58 -24.58 -6.82 9.95
CA LEU A 58 -23.26 -7.41 10.16
C LEU A 58 -23.41 -8.86 10.60
N LYS A 59 -22.48 -9.70 10.16
CA LYS A 59 -22.38 -11.09 10.54
C LYS A 59 -20.99 -11.41 11.07
N PHE A 60 -20.96 -12.17 12.16
CA PHE A 60 -19.73 -12.77 12.68
C PHE A 60 -19.82 -14.28 12.56
N LYS A 61 -18.85 -14.89 11.86
CA LYS A 61 -18.80 -16.35 11.68
C LYS A 61 -17.36 -16.80 11.48
N ASN A 62 -16.98 -17.88 12.14
CA ASN A 62 -15.64 -18.48 12.02
C ASN A 62 -14.49 -17.49 12.24
N GLY A 63 -14.65 -16.53 13.16
CA GLY A 63 -13.62 -15.54 13.49
C GLY A 63 -13.58 -14.32 12.58
N PHE A 64 -14.50 -14.19 11.60
CA PHE A 64 -14.53 -13.06 10.66
C PHE A 64 -15.81 -12.25 10.76
N TYR A 65 -15.69 -10.93 10.61
CA TYR A 65 -16.76 -9.95 10.47
C TYR A 65 -16.93 -9.60 8.99
N PHE A 66 -18.16 -9.62 8.50
CA PHE A 66 -18.51 -9.31 7.11
C PHE A 66 -19.98 -8.92 6.99
N LEU A 67 -20.41 -8.44 5.83
CA LEU A 67 -21.80 -8.07 5.56
C LEU A 67 -22.66 -9.34 5.34
N GLU A 68 -23.91 -9.34 5.83
CA GLU A 68 -24.83 -10.44 5.64
C GLU A 68 -24.99 -10.83 4.17
N GLY A 69 -25.14 -12.11 3.90
CA GLY A 69 -25.23 -12.65 2.52
C GLY A 69 -23.89 -12.96 1.85
N LYS A 70 -22.75 -12.63 2.49
CA LYS A 70 -21.40 -12.80 1.91
C LYS A 70 -20.57 -13.93 2.55
N ASP A 71 -21.21 -14.99 3.01
CA ASP A 71 -20.55 -16.12 3.69
C ASP A 71 -19.37 -16.73 2.91
N GLY A 72 -19.43 -16.70 1.57
CA GLY A 72 -18.34 -17.21 0.71
C GLY A 72 -17.01 -16.46 0.84
N LEU A 73 -17.01 -15.22 1.36
CA LEU A 73 -15.80 -14.42 1.52
C LEU A 73 -14.80 -15.04 2.50
N MET A 74 -15.26 -15.77 3.50
CA MET A 74 -14.37 -16.45 4.46
C MET A 74 -13.47 -17.47 3.77
N PHE A 75 -14.03 -18.31 2.91
CA PHE A 75 -13.24 -19.28 2.14
C PHE A 75 -12.26 -18.58 1.21
N LYS A 76 -12.73 -17.55 0.48
CA LYS A 76 -11.89 -16.71 -0.37
C LYS A 76 -10.72 -16.12 0.42
N ARG A 77 -10.96 -15.58 1.62
CA ARG A 77 -9.95 -14.98 2.50
C ARG A 77 -8.85 -15.99 2.86
N ILE A 78 -9.22 -17.18 3.31
CA ILE A 78 -8.28 -18.25 3.68
C ILE A 78 -7.43 -18.65 2.46
N MET A 79 -8.05 -18.79 1.28
CA MET A 79 -7.33 -19.10 0.05
C MET A 79 -6.37 -17.99 -0.36
N SER A 80 -6.80 -16.72 -0.28
CA SER A 80 -5.96 -15.56 -0.58
C SER A 80 -4.76 -15.46 0.33
N GLU A 81 -4.88 -15.77 1.62
CA GLU A 81 -3.74 -15.83 2.54
C GLU A 81 -2.71 -16.87 2.12
N ARG A 82 -3.16 -18.10 1.79
CA ARG A 82 -2.26 -19.17 1.32
C ARG A 82 -1.53 -18.80 0.04
N ILE A 83 -2.23 -18.18 -0.91
CA ILE A 83 -1.65 -17.68 -2.16
C ILE A 83 -0.64 -16.59 -1.86
N SER A 84 -1.01 -15.64 -1.02
CA SER A 84 -0.16 -14.51 -0.63
C SER A 84 1.14 -14.96 0.00
N GLN A 85 1.14 -15.98 0.86
CA GLN A 85 2.36 -16.53 1.45
C GLN A 85 3.37 -17.03 0.40
N LYS A 86 2.89 -17.62 -0.70
CA LYS A 86 3.76 -18.03 -1.82
C LYS A 86 4.35 -16.82 -2.54
N LYS A 87 3.52 -15.80 -2.82
CA LYS A 87 3.94 -14.57 -3.52
C LYS A 87 4.89 -13.72 -2.66
N ILE A 88 4.69 -13.68 -1.34
CA ILE A 88 5.60 -13.01 -0.39
C ILE A 88 7.01 -13.62 -0.45
N LYS A 89 7.16 -14.93 -0.64
CA LYS A 89 8.48 -15.55 -0.83
C LYS A 89 9.18 -15.03 -2.09
N LEU A 90 8.45 -14.85 -3.19
CA LEU A 90 8.99 -14.28 -4.43
C LEU A 90 9.36 -12.81 -4.24
N ALA A 91 8.51 -12.03 -3.55
CA ALA A 91 8.79 -10.64 -3.21
C ALA A 91 10.04 -10.49 -2.34
N ASN A 92 10.21 -11.33 -1.32
CA ASN A 92 11.40 -11.35 -0.47
C ASN A 92 12.68 -11.68 -1.26
N HIS A 93 12.60 -12.62 -2.20
CA HIS A 93 13.73 -12.92 -3.08
C HIS A 93 14.13 -11.70 -3.92
N ALA A 94 13.16 -11.04 -4.55
CA ALA A 94 13.40 -9.82 -5.32
C ALA A 94 13.93 -8.68 -4.43
N ALA A 95 13.37 -8.49 -3.25
CA ALA A 95 13.82 -7.48 -2.28
C ALA A 95 15.29 -7.71 -1.85
N LYS A 96 15.70 -8.98 -1.65
CA LYS A 96 17.10 -9.33 -1.37
C LYS A 96 18.04 -8.98 -2.52
N ILE A 97 17.61 -9.16 -3.77
CA ILE A 97 18.39 -8.73 -4.95
C ILE A 97 18.51 -7.21 -4.98
N LEU A 98 17.38 -6.51 -4.86
CA LEU A 98 17.30 -5.05 -4.90
C LEU A 98 18.09 -4.40 -3.75
N SER A 99 18.15 -5.03 -2.58
CA SER A 99 18.91 -4.53 -1.43
C SER A 99 20.41 -4.40 -1.67
N LYS A 100 20.95 -5.11 -2.68
CA LYS A 100 22.37 -5.00 -3.08
C LYS A 100 22.69 -3.69 -3.77
N ILE A 101 21.68 -2.95 -4.23
CA ILE A 101 21.84 -1.61 -4.79
C ILE A 101 21.97 -0.62 -3.63
N PRO A 102 23.11 0.06 -3.46
CA PRO A 102 23.34 0.93 -2.28
C PRO A 102 22.35 2.10 -2.20
N THR A 103 21.89 2.57 -3.36
CA THR A 103 20.96 3.70 -3.47
C THR A 103 19.50 3.31 -3.18
N ILE A 104 19.15 2.03 -3.14
CA ILE A 104 17.81 1.59 -2.70
C ILE A 104 17.77 1.58 -1.17
N LYS A 105 16.84 2.34 -0.59
CA LYS A 105 16.65 2.52 0.85
C LYS A 105 15.45 1.75 1.42
N LEU A 106 14.39 1.65 0.64
CA LEU A 106 13.19 0.88 1.00
C LEU A 106 12.77 0.00 -0.17
N VAL A 107 12.43 -1.23 0.10
CA VAL A 107 11.62 -2.09 -0.78
C VAL A 107 10.46 -2.59 0.06
N ALA A 108 9.24 -2.38 -0.38
CA ALA A 108 8.06 -2.73 0.39
C ALA A 108 6.95 -3.32 -0.48
N LEU A 109 6.14 -4.20 0.13
CA LEU A 109 4.90 -4.68 -0.47
C LEU A 109 3.84 -3.58 -0.41
N THR A 110 3.06 -3.49 -1.47
CA THR A 110 1.86 -2.64 -1.58
C THR A 110 0.70 -3.44 -2.18
N GLY A 111 -0.43 -2.79 -2.41
CA GLY A 111 -1.59 -3.40 -3.05
C GLY A 111 -2.17 -4.60 -2.28
N SER A 112 -2.84 -5.50 -2.99
CA SER A 112 -3.54 -6.62 -2.39
C SER A 112 -2.64 -7.59 -1.60
N LEU A 113 -1.37 -7.73 -2.02
CA LEU A 113 -0.42 -8.61 -1.37
C LEU A 113 -0.02 -8.11 0.02
N ALA A 114 0.05 -6.80 0.24
CA ALA A 114 0.32 -6.21 1.54
C ALA A 114 -0.75 -6.56 2.58
N MET A 115 -2.00 -6.71 2.14
CA MET A 115 -3.14 -7.17 2.95
C MET A 115 -3.31 -8.70 2.95
N GLN A 116 -2.40 -9.46 2.34
CA GLN A 116 -2.53 -10.90 2.14
C GLN A 116 -3.85 -11.29 1.42
N ASN A 117 -4.32 -10.44 0.53
CA ASN A 117 -5.56 -10.61 -0.24
C ASN A 117 -5.28 -10.86 -1.74
N ALA A 118 -4.10 -11.35 -2.08
CA ALA A 118 -3.76 -11.67 -3.46
C ALA A 118 -4.52 -12.92 -3.95
N ASN A 119 -4.83 -12.94 -5.24
CA ASN A 119 -5.34 -14.14 -5.93
C ASN A 119 -4.23 -14.79 -6.79
N GLU A 120 -4.53 -15.93 -7.39
CA GLU A 120 -3.55 -16.67 -8.21
C GLU A 120 -3.01 -15.85 -9.39
N ASN A 121 -3.83 -15.03 -10.00
CA ASN A 121 -3.48 -14.25 -11.19
C ASN A 121 -2.88 -12.87 -10.86
N SER A 122 -2.87 -12.47 -9.59
CA SER A 122 -2.29 -11.18 -9.16
C SER A 122 -0.79 -11.14 -9.46
N ASP A 123 -0.30 -9.95 -9.79
CA ASP A 123 1.12 -9.59 -9.74
C ASP A 123 1.61 -9.35 -8.31
N ILE A 124 2.84 -8.91 -8.18
CA ILE A 124 3.52 -8.62 -6.91
C ILE A 124 3.91 -7.15 -6.95
N ASP A 125 3.09 -6.31 -6.34
CA ASP A 125 3.30 -4.87 -6.28
C ASP A 125 4.40 -4.49 -5.28
N LEU A 126 5.39 -3.76 -5.77
CA LEU A 126 6.51 -3.27 -4.98
C LEU A 126 6.64 -1.76 -5.05
N MET A 127 6.74 -1.15 -3.88
CA MET A 127 7.18 0.22 -3.70
C MET A 127 8.67 0.26 -3.42
N ILE A 128 9.38 1.20 -4.05
CA ILE A 128 10.81 1.39 -3.88
C ILE A 128 11.10 2.85 -3.55
N VAL A 129 11.88 3.08 -2.49
CA VAL A 129 12.43 4.40 -2.18
C VAL A 129 13.94 4.36 -2.36
N THR A 130 14.45 5.37 -3.03
CA THR A 130 15.88 5.51 -3.33
C THR A 130 16.50 6.67 -2.54
N SER A 131 17.81 6.70 -2.49
CA SER A 131 18.54 7.89 -2.02
C SER A 131 18.15 9.11 -2.85
N LYS A 132 18.26 10.29 -2.23
CA LYS A 132 18.00 11.57 -2.89
C LYS A 132 18.74 11.70 -4.22
N ASN A 133 18.05 12.13 -5.27
CA ASN A 133 18.57 12.32 -6.65
C ASN A 133 19.25 11.07 -7.25
N THR A 134 18.69 9.88 -7.04
CA THR A 134 19.20 8.62 -7.63
C THR A 134 18.10 7.68 -8.11
N LEU A 135 16.86 8.16 -8.22
CA LEU A 135 15.69 7.34 -8.54
C LEU A 135 15.84 6.64 -9.89
N TRP A 136 16.14 7.40 -10.93
CA TRP A 136 16.11 6.89 -12.30
C TRP A 136 17.30 5.99 -12.63
N LEU A 137 18.47 6.30 -12.06
CA LEU A 137 19.64 5.44 -12.15
C LEU A 137 19.43 4.13 -11.36
N SER A 138 18.88 4.24 -10.16
CA SER A 138 18.53 3.07 -9.34
C SER A 138 17.49 2.19 -10.04
N ARG A 139 16.50 2.81 -10.72
CA ARG A 139 15.48 2.09 -11.46
C ARG A 139 16.07 1.32 -12.63
N LEU A 140 16.96 1.91 -13.43
CA LEU A 140 17.67 1.18 -14.50
C LEU A 140 18.45 -0.01 -13.95
N THR A 141 19.22 0.22 -12.89
CA THR A 141 20.04 -0.82 -12.25
C THR A 141 19.18 -1.94 -11.69
N ALA A 142 18.04 -1.61 -11.07
CA ALA A 142 17.09 -2.59 -10.52
C ALA A 142 16.51 -3.50 -11.62
N TYR A 143 16.04 -2.92 -12.73
CA TYR A 143 15.52 -3.70 -13.86
C TYR A 143 16.59 -4.60 -14.48
N PHE A 144 17.81 -4.08 -14.60
CA PHE A 144 18.94 -4.84 -15.11
C PHE A 144 19.28 -6.06 -14.23
N LEU A 145 19.42 -5.83 -12.90
CA LEU A 145 19.74 -6.92 -11.95
C LEU A 145 18.62 -7.95 -11.86
N LEU A 146 17.35 -7.53 -11.84
CA LEU A 146 16.22 -8.45 -11.81
C LEU A 146 16.15 -9.30 -13.10
N LYS A 147 16.48 -8.73 -14.26
CA LYS A 147 16.58 -9.50 -15.51
C LYS A 147 17.74 -10.50 -15.49
N LEU A 148 18.91 -10.11 -14.98
CA LEU A 148 20.05 -11.02 -14.84
C LEU A 148 19.76 -12.22 -13.93
N THR A 149 18.88 -12.03 -12.96
CA THR A 149 18.47 -13.10 -12.02
C THR A 149 17.22 -13.86 -12.49
N ASN A 150 16.82 -13.72 -13.77
CA ASN A 150 15.63 -14.34 -14.35
C ASN A 150 14.33 -14.06 -13.57
N SER A 151 14.27 -12.93 -12.85
CA SER A 151 13.05 -12.51 -12.17
C SER A 151 11.97 -12.14 -13.19
N LYS A 152 10.76 -12.65 -12.98
CA LYS A 152 9.63 -12.33 -13.85
C LYS A 152 9.15 -10.90 -13.58
N LEU A 153 9.36 -10.00 -14.54
CA LEU A 153 8.92 -8.62 -14.46
C LEU A 153 7.62 -8.42 -15.24
N ARG A 154 6.70 -7.66 -14.67
CA ARG A 154 5.51 -7.22 -15.39
C ARG A 154 5.90 -6.20 -16.46
N THR A 155 5.37 -6.39 -17.67
CA THR A 155 5.53 -5.45 -18.77
C THR A 155 4.21 -4.77 -19.10
N PRO A 156 4.20 -3.50 -19.54
CA PRO A 156 2.98 -2.84 -19.97
C PRO A 156 2.27 -3.63 -21.08
N LYS A 157 0.93 -3.75 -20.98
CA LYS A 157 0.06 -4.46 -21.96
C LYS A 157 0.16 -5.99 -21.93
N GLU A 158 0.73 -6.57 -20.91
CA GLU A 158 0.78 -8.02 -20.77
C GLU A 158 -0.49 -8.55 -20.10
N ASN A 159 -1.14 -9.55 -20.72
CA ASN A 159 -2.39 -10.12 -20.20
C ASN A 159 -2.17 -11.11 -19.04
N ASN A 160 -0.98 -11.71 -18.95
CA ASN A 160 -0.65 -12.65 -17.86
C ASN A 160 0.26 -11.97 -16.83
N GLU A 161 -0.32 -11.55 -15.72
CA GLU A 161 0.38 -10.84 -14.65
C GLU A 161 0.83 -11.78 -13.51
N LYS A 162 0.39 -13.06 -13.55
CA LYS A 162 0.60 -14.04 -12.48
C LYS A 162 2.06 -14.12 -12.03
N ASP A 163 2.28 -13.88 -10.73
CA ASP A 163 3.57 -13.97 -10.05
C ASP A 163 4.69 -13.08 -10.62
N LYS A 164 4.32 -12.02 -11.36
CA LYS A 164 5.29 -11.06 -11.90
C LYS A 164 5.49 -9.89 -10.95
N LEU A 165 6.73 -9.43 -10.88
CA LEU A 165 7.08 -8.26 -10.09
C LEU A 165 6.62 -6.98 -10.80
N CYS A 166 5.78 -6.21 -10.16
CA CYS A 166 5.30 -4.91 -10.60
C CYS A 166 5.98 -3.81 -9.77
N LEU A 167 7.00 -3.18 -10.33
CA LEU A 167 7.71 -2.07 -9.69
C LEU A 167 6.97 -0.77 -10.01
N ASN A 168 5.77 -0.62 -9.46
CA ASN A 168 4.81 0.42 -9.85
C ASN A 168 4.94 1.73 -9.08
N MET A 169 5.66 1.74 -7.96
CA MET A 169 5.86 2.94 -7.15
C MET A 169 7.35 3.18 -6.87
N TRP A 170 7.84 4.33 -7.31
CA TRP A 170 9.20 4.78 -7.04
C TRP A 170 9.17 6.18 -6.44
N MET A 171 9.92 6.38 -5.38
CA MET A 171 10.10 7.67 -4.72
C MET A 171 11.56 7.93 -4.41
N ASP A 172 11.90 9.20 -4.38
CA ASP A 172 13.16 9.72 -3.82
C ASP A 172 12.97 9.99 -2.32
N GLU A 173 13.95 9.65 -1.48
CA GLU A 173 13.86 9.89 -0.02
C GLU A 173 13.77 11.38 0.36
N GLY A 174 14.01 12.30 -0.56
CA GLY A 174 13.80 13.72 -0.40
C GLY A 174 12.35 14.17 -0.71
N ASP A 175 11.50 13.25 -1.21
CA ASP A 175 10.14 13.56 -1.67
C ASP A 175 9.15 12.47 -1.24
N LEU A 176 9.04 12.26 0.09
CA LEU A 176 8.22 11.18 0.69
C LEU A 176 6.77 11.59 0.98
N PHE A 177 6.44 12.88 0.92
CA PHE A 177 5.09 13.36 1.22
C PHE A 177 4.15 13.07 0.06
N ILE A 178 2.99 12.46 0.33
CA ILE A 178 1.95 12.16 -0.66
C ILE A 178 0.82 13.17 -0.54
N GLU A 179 0.59 13.95 -1.61
CA GLU A 179 -0.32 15.09 -1.61
C GLU A 179 -1.80 14.70 -1.64
N LYS A 180 -2.13 13.55 -2.24
CA LYS A 180 -3.51 13.10 -2.39
C LYS A 180 -4.05 12.55 -1.07
N HIS A 181 -4.80 13.36 -0.34
CA HIS A 181 -5.34 13.02 0.97
C HIS A 181 -6.79 12.53 0.85
N ASN A 182 -6.98 11.22 0.81
CA ASN A 182 -8.29 10.57 0.89
C ASN A 182 -8.19 9.25 1.67
N LEU A 183 -9.32 8.64 1.97
CA LEU A 183 -9.41 7.43 2.76
C LEU A 183 -8.61 6.26 2.13
N TYR A 184 -8.70 6.10 0.81
CA TYR A 184 -7.99 5.05 0.08
C TYR A 184 -6.47 5.25 0.11
N THR A 185 -5.98 6.45 -0.22
CA THR A 185 -4.55 6.75 -0.19
C THR A 185 -3.98 6.59 1.21
N ALA A 186 -4.74 6.97 2.25
CA ALA A 186 -4.36 6.75 3.64
C ALA A 186 -4.23 5.25 3.95
N HIS A 187 -5.15 4.42 3.45
CA HIS A 187 -5.08 2.96 3.60
C HIS A 187 -3.88 2.36 2.87
N GLU A 188 -3.65 2.77 1.61
CA GLU A 188 -2.51 2.31 0.82
C GLU A 188 -1.16 2.58 1.51
N ILE A 189 -1.00 3.76 2.13
CA ILE A 189 0.21 4.08 2.89
C ILE A 189 0.28 3.27 4.19
N ALA A 190 -0.84 3.11 4.89
CA ALA A 190 -0.89 2.42 6.17
C ALA A 190 -0.65 0.90 6.05
N GLN A 191 -1.01 0.29 4.91
CA GLN A 191 -0.86 -1.14 4.68
C GLN A 191 0.53 -1.55 4.20
N ILE A 192 1.42 -0.61 3.84
CA ILE A 192 2.76 -0.89 3.32
C ILE A 192 3.53 -1.82 4.28
N VAL A 193 4.10 -2.90 3.73
CA VAL A 193 4.90 -3.87 4.49
C VAL A 193 6.35 -3.80 4.03
N PRO A 194 7.28 -3.27 4.85
CA PRO A 194 8.69 -3.17 4.48
C PRO A 194 9.35 -4.55 4.41
N LEU A 195 10.03 -4.85 3.31
CA LEU A 195 10.88 -6.04 3.11
C LEU A 195 12.36 -5.69 3.28
N VAL A 196 12.76 -4.50 2.87
CA VAL A 196 14.08 -3.89 3.09
C VAL A 196 13.85 -2.48 3.59
N ASN A 197 14.46 -2.14 4.71
CA ASN A 197 14.35 -0.81 5.32
C ASN A 197 15.73 -0.35 5.80
N LYS A 198 16.39 0.53 5.05
CA LYS A 198 17.67 1.14 5.40
C LYS A 198 17.43 2.56 5.93
N ASN A 199 18.20 2.97 6.93
CA ASN A 199 18.18 4.33 7.47
C ASN A 199 16.79 4.78 7.93
N LYS A 200 15.98 3.86 8.47
CA LYS A 200 14.59 4.12 8.93
C LYS A 200 13.74 4.83 7.86
N THR A 201 13.93 4.48 6.59
CA THR A 201 13.20 5.13 5.47
C THR A 201 11.71 4.88 5.53
N TYR A 202 11.28 3.70 6.00
CA TYR A 202 9.86 3.40 6.20
C TYR A 202 9.24 4.29 7.28
N GLU A 203 9.91 4.45 8.41
CA GLU A 203 9.46 5.32 9.50
C GLU A 203 9.39 6.78 9.06
N ARG A 204 10.35 7.24 8.26
CA ARG A 204 10.36 8.58 7.65
C ARG A 204 9.21 8.77 6.67
N LEU A 205 8.88 7.74 5.88
CA LEU A 205 7.71 7.76 4.99
C LEU A 205 6.42 7.93 5.80
N LEU A 206 6.25 7.18 6.89
CA LEU A 206 5.07 7.29 7.75
C LEU A 206 5.02 8.65 8.46
N GLU A 207 6.15 9.17 8.95
CA GLU A 207 6.21 10.48 9.60
C GLU A 207 5.83 11.59 8.63
N SER A 208 6.37 11.57 7.39
CA SER A 208 6.03 12.53 6.34
C SER A 208 4.54 12.49 5.96
N ASN A 209 3.88 11.35 6.17
CA ASN A 209 2.46 11.15 5.87
C ASN A 209 1.61 10.92 7.13
N SER A 210 1.95 11.58 8.23
CA SER A 210 1.25 11.42 9.52
C SER A 210 -0.26 11.74 9.46
N TRP A 211 -0.71 12.47 8.45
CA TRP A 211 -2.10 12.75 8.16
C TRP A 211 -2.97 11.49 8.01
N ILE A 212 -2.38 10.33 7.64
CA ILE A 212 -3.10 9.05 7.51
C ILE A 212 -3.79 8.62 8.80
N LYS A 213 -3.27 9.02 9.97
CA LYS A 213 -3.87 8.72 11.28
C LYS A 213 -5.25 9.35 11.49
N LYS A 214 -5.60 10.38 10.73
CA LYS A 214 -6.96 10.93 10.75
C LYS A 214 -7.97 9.90 10.21
N ASN A 215 -7.58 9.14 9.21
CA ASN A 215 -8.42 8.14 8.56
C ASN A 215 -8.31 6.77 9.23
N TRP A 216 -7.08 6.37 9.62
CA TRP A 216 -6.75 5.05 10.16
C TRP A 216 -5.92 5.20 11.44
N PRO A 217 -6.54 5.60 12.56
CA PRO A 217 -5.81 5.98 13.79
C PRO A 217 -4.97 4.86 14.39
N ASN A 218 -5.43 3.61 14.26
CA ASN A 218 -4.82 2.43 14.87
C ASN A 218 -3.91 1.64 13.91
N ALA A 219 -3.92 1.97 12.60
CA ALA A 219 -3.29 1.13 11.58
C ALA A 219 -1.76 1.13 11.67
N VAL A 220 -1.15 2.25 12.07
CA VAL A 220 0.30 2.43 12.14
C VAL A 220 0.74 3.18 13.39
N LYS A 221 1.94 2.85 13.86
CA LYS A 221 2.64 3.64 14.89
C LYS A 221 3.60 4.60 14.20
N ILE A 222 3.37 5.90 14.35
CA ILE A 222 4.25 6.94 13.79
C ILE A 222 5.17 7.43 14.90
N GLN A 223 6.48 7.39 14.61
CA GLN A 223 7.53 7.85 15.50
C GLN A 223 8.33 8.96 14.81
N LYS A 224 8.76 9.96 15.55
CA LYS A 224 9.71 10.95 15.06
C LYS A 224 11.04 10.30 14.77
N VAL A 225 11.60 10.56 13.60
CA VAL A 225 12.88 10.02 13.17
C VAL A 225 13.89 11.17 13.09
N GLN A 226 14.99 11.04 13.83
CA GLN A 226 16.12 11.95 13.61
C GLN A 226 16.74 11.66 12.23
N ILE A 227 16.79 12.67 11.40
CA ILE A 227 17.36 12.56 10.06
C ILE A 227 18.86 12.77 10.19
N GLU A 228 19.65 11.75 9.88
CA GLU A 228 21.08 11.95 9.64
C GLU A 228 21.27 12.81 8.37
N GLU A 229 22.21 13.73 8.42
CA GLU A 229 22.49 14.59 7.26
C GLU A 229 22.75 13.77 6.01
N VAL A 230 21.95 14.03 4.98
CA VAL A 230 22.11 13.37 3.67
C VAL A 230 23.43 13.84 3.06
N LYS A 231 24.37 12.92 2.90
CA LYS A 231 25.67 13.23 2.24
C LYS A 231 25.43 13.91 0.90
N LYS A 232 26.17 14.98 0.64
CA LYS A 232 26.14 15.69 -0.65
C LYS A 232 26.45 14.71 -1.78
N ILE A 233 25.58 14.65 -2.76
CA ILE A 233 25.75 13.77 -3.92
C ILE A 233 26.79 14.36 -4.86
N ASN A 234 27.66 13.49 -5.39
CA ASN A 234 28.67 13.86 -6.38
C ASN A 234 27.98 14.43 -7.64
N GLY A 235 28.51 15.50 -8.20
CA GLY A 235 28.01 16.13 -9.42
C GLY A 235 27.90 15.18 -10.62
N LEU A 236 28.79 14.20 -10.73
CA LEU A 236 28.72 13.15 -11.74
C LEU A 236 27.48 12.26 -11.59
N VAL A 237 27.15 11.87 -10.36
CA VAL A 237 25.93 11.05 -10.09
C VAL A 237 24.69 11.84 -10.48
N LYS A 238 24.63 13.13 -10.15
CA LYS A 238 23.50 14.00 -10.55
C LYS A 238 23.38 14.13 -12.07
N PHE A 239 24.48 14.23 -12.78
CA PHE A 239 24.51 14.28 -14.24
C PHE A 239 23.98 12.97 -14.85
N LEU A 240 24.45 11.82 -14.36
CA LEU A 240 23.99 10.50 -14.81
C LEU A 240 22.50 10.29 -14.48
N GLU A 241 22.02 10.75 -13.34
CA GLU A 241 20.60 10.69 -12.95
C GLU A 241 19.73 11.46 -13.95
N ASN A 242 20.14 12.67 -14.33
CA ASN A 242 19.41 13.47 -15.32
C ASN A 242 19.36 12.79 -16.69
N ILE A 243 20.44 12.15 -17.13
CA ILE A 243 20.45 11.36 -18.36
C ILE A 243 19.50 10.17 -18.23
N ALA A 244 19.58 9.43 -17.13
CA ALA A 244 18.73 8.27 -16.86
C ALA A 244 17.25 8.66 -16.83
N PHE A 245 16.90 9.80 -16.22
CA PHE A 245 15.55 10.35 -16.24
C PHE A 245 15.11 10.67 -17.68
N SER A 246 15.90 11.47 -18.42
CA SER A 246 15.55 11.92 -19.76
C SER A 246 15.30 10.76 -20.71
N LEU A 247 16.16 9.74 -20.67
CA LEU A 247 16.03 8.53 -21.51
C LEU A 247 14.74 7.78 -21.15
N GLN A 248 14.52 7.45 -19.89
CA GLN A 248 13.36 6.70 -19.46
C GLN A 248 12.05 7.47 -19.71
N TYR A 249 12.04 8.77 -19.41
CA TYR A 249 10.88 9.64 -19.64
C TYR A 249 10.52 9.69 -21.13
N HIS A 250 11.53 9.79 -22.02
CA HIS A 250 11.28 9.79 -23.46
C HIS A 250 10.51 8.54 -23.94
N PHE A 251 10.87 7.36 -23.41
CA PHE A 251 10.17 6.11 -23.76
C PHE A 251 8.79 6.00 -23.12
N MET A 252 8.57 6.63 -21.94
CA MET A 252 7.33 6.53 -21.20
C MET A 252 6.30 7.60 -21.57
N LYS A 253 6.72 8.81 -21.95
CA LYS A 253 5.83 9.99 -22.12
C LYS A 253 4.63 9.75 -23.03
N LYS A 254 4.78 8.91 -24.06
CA LYS A 254 3.68 8.58 -24.98
C LYS A 254 2.64 7.62 -24.38
N LYS A 255 2.95 7.00 -23.23
CA LYS A 255 2.10 6.00 -22.57
C LYS A 255 1.53 6.54 -21.23
N ILE A 256 1.97 7.70 -20.78
CA ILE A 256 1.50 8.35 -19.57
C ILE A 256 0.09 8.88 -19.81
N THR A 257 -0.83 8.47 -18.95
CA THR A 257 -2.23 8.93 -18.93
C THR A 257 -2.55 9.65 -17.63
N ARG A 258 -2.60 8.90 -16.51
CA ARG A 258 -2.82 9.40 -15.15
C ARG A 258 -1.61 9.18 -14.24
N GLU A 259 -0.57 8.55 -14.77
CA GLU A 259 0.65 8.24 -14.03
C GLU A 259 1.42 9.51 -13.68
N VAL A 260 2.01 9.53 -12.49
CA VAL A 260 2.87 10.63 -12.03
C VAL A 260 4.30 10.27 -12.35
N VAL A 261 4.95 11.04 -13.22
CA VAL A 261 6.36 10.85 -13.59
C VAL A 261 7.10 12.17 -13.51
N THR A 262 7.95 12.30 -12.51
CA THR A 262 8.80 13.48 -12.24
C THR A 262 10.25 13.05 -12.02
N SER A 263 11.14 13.96 -11.74
CA SER A 263 12.54 13.64 -11.37
C SER A 263 12.63 12.88 -10.05
N THR A 264 11.64 12.98 -9.16
CA THR A 264 11.64 12.42 -7.80
C THR A 264 10.57 11.34 -7.57
N ARG A 265 9.67 11.13 -8.53
CA ARG A 265 8.56 10.17 -8.43
C ARG A 265 8.27 9.48 -9.75
N ALA A 266 7.88 8.20 -9.66
CA ALA A 266 7.30 7.47 -10.77
C ALA A 266 6.23 6.52 -10.23
N PHE A 267 4.95 6.92 -10.36
CA PHE A 267 3.78 6.16 -9.91
C PHE A 267 2.98 5.71 -11.13
N PHE A 268 2.85 4.40 -11.32
CA PHE A 268 2.24 3.78 -12.48
C PHE A 268 0.88 3.14 -12.13
N HIS A 269 -0.03 3.95 -11.57
CA HIS A 269 -1.40 3.53 -11.25
C HIS A 269 -2.39 4.14 -12.23
N PRO A 270 -2.92 3.37 -13.19
CA PRO A 270 -3.82 3.88 -14.22
C PRO A 270 -5.25 4.16 -13.70
N TYR A 271 -5.63 3.61 -12.53
CA TYR A 271 -6.97 3.69 -11.96
C TYR A 271 -6.99 4.50 -10.67
N ASP A 272 -7.99 5.40 -10.52
CA ASP A 272 -8.20 6.21 -9.32
C ASP A 272 -9.21 5.55 -8.37
N TRP A 273 -8.70 4.65 -7.54
CA TRP A 273 -9.50 4.01 -6.49
C TRP A 273 -10.07 5.00 -5.47
N GLY A 274 -9.40 6.15 -5.26
CA GLY A 274 -9.87 7.17 -4.33
C GLY A 274 -11.18 7.81 -4.79
N GLU A 275 -11.32 8.12 -6.08
CA GLU A 275 -12.59 8.59 -6.67
C GLU A 275 -13.68 7.54 -6.55
N PHE A 276 -13.35 6.28 -6.88
CA PHE A 276 -14.31 5.18 -6.77
C PHE A 276 -14.83 5.01 -5.33
N ILE A 277 -13.94 5.00 -4.32
CA ILE A 277 -14.33 4.85 -2.91
C ILE A 277 -15.17 6.02 -2.44
N SER A 278 -14.81 7.26 -2.81
CA SER A 278 -15.61 8.43 -2.50
C SER A 278 -17.02 8.35 -3.11
N SER A 279 -17.17 7.75 -4.29
CA SER A 279 -18.49 7.52 -4.90
C SER A 279 -19.34 6.49 -4.16
N GLN A 280 -18.73 5.61 -3.36
CA GLN A 280 -19.43 4.65 -2.49
C GLN A 280 -19.92 5.26 -1.16
N GLY A 281 -19.70 6.56 -0.93
CA GLY A 281 -20.20 7.30 0.23
C GLY A 281 -19.21 7.41 1.40
N PHE A 282 -17.93 7.18 1.12
CA PHE A 282 -16.83 7.39 2.07
C PHE A 282 -16.19 8.76 1.94
#